data_31b0d7dba188cf30a6874b05942c4df2
#
_entry.id   31b0d7dba188cf30a6874b05942c4df2
#
_cell.length_a   1.000
_cell.length_b   1.000
_cell.length_c   1.000
_cell.angle_alpha   90.00
_cell.angle_beta   90.00
_cell.angle_gamma   90.00
#
_symmetry.space_group_name_H-M   'P 1'
#
loop_
_entity.id
_entity.type
_entity.pdbx_description
1 polymer ?
#
loop_
_entity_poly.entity_id
_entity_poly.type
_entity_poly.pdbx_seq_one_letter_code
_entity_poly.pdbx_strand_id
1 'polypeptide(L)'
;WEIVHTFYGACNMKLRLRLSLRDPLHPEKYLGNQEHWNQAEEILREIARENKIEYIEAPGEAAFYAPKLDFMAIDSLGREWQVATIQLDVNMPGRFNLTCINENGEKEGIVMIHAAIMGSIERFLSVIIEHFAGAFPYWLSPVQVKILTVNDKVETYAKEIIAKLLAADIRTEFDNRNESIGKKIREGQMEKIPYLIIIGEKEVGNGTISVRDRAG
;
A
#
# COMPACT_ATOMS: atom_id res chain seq x y z
N TRP A 1 4.24 11.13 7.39
CA TRP A 1 3.49 10.43 8.43
C TRP A 1 2.08 10.07 7.97
N GLU A 2 1.22 11.04 7.67
CA GLU A 2 -0.17 10.83 7.25
C GLU A 2 -0.32 9.90 6.05
N ILE A 3 0.54 10.04 5.04
CA ILE A 3 0.54 9.19 3.85
C ILE A 3 0.69 7.70 4.22
N VAL A 4 1.61 7.36 5.13
CA VAL A 4 1.82 5.98 5.58
C VAL A 4 0.57 5.44 6.26
N HIS A 5 0.00 6.21 7.21
CA HIS A 5 -1.20 5.79 7.93
C HIS A 5 -2.43 5.67 7.04
N THR A 6 -2.62 6.62 6.11
CA THR A 6 -3.72 6.57 5.13
C THR A 6 -3.60 5.33 4.23
N PHE A 7 -2.39 5.07 3.72
CA PHE A 7 -2.14 3.95 2.81
C PHE A 7 -2.38 2.59 3.49
N TYR A 8 -1.77 2.36 4.65
CA TYR A 8 -1.93 1.09 5.37
C TYR A 8 -3.31 0.95 6.02
N GLY A 9 -3.94 2.06 6.41
CA GLY A 9 -5.33 2.09 6.83
C GLY A 9 -6.29 1.63 5.72
N ALA A 10 -6.08 2.07 4.48
CA ALA A 10 -6.84 1.60 3.32
C ALA A 10 -6.63 0.10 3.03
N CYS A 11 -5.51 -0.47 3.45
CA CYS A 11 -5.23 -1.90 3.41
C CYS A 11 -5.72 -2.66 4.65
N ASN A 12 -6.38 -1.98 5.61
CA ASN A 12 -6.82 -2.54 6.89
C ASN A 12 -5.66 -3.21 7.68
N MET A 13 -4.45 -2.67 7.56
CA MET A 13 -3.26 -3.12 8.27
C MET A 13 -2.98 -2.24 9.48
N LYS A 14 -2.77 -2.87 10.63
CA LYS A 14 -2.32 -2.17 11.83
C LYS A 14 -0.82 -1.93 11.76
N LEU A 15 -0.40 -0.71 12.10
CA LEU A 15 1.01 -0.34 12.16
C LEU A 15 1.48 -0.23 13.62
N ARG A 16 2.71 -0.67 13.85
CA ARG A 16 3.50 -0.37 15.06
C ARG A 16 4.71 0.47 14.64
N LEU A 17 5.15 1.35 15.53
CA LEU A 17 6.30 2.19 15.30
C LEU A 17 7.54 1.59 15.97
N ARG A 18 8.65 1.53 15.23
CA ARG A 18 9.98 1.18 15.72
C ARG A 18 10.92 2.33 15.45
N LEU A 19 11.57 2.84 16.49
CA LEU A 19 12.69 3.78 16.37
C LEU A 19 13.97 2.97 16.20
N SER A 20 14.48 2.93 14.99
CA SER A 20 15.74 2.26 14.66
C SER A 20 16.88 3.22 14.87
N LEU A 21 17.59 3.02 15.98
CA LEU A 21 18.62 3.90 16.51
C LEU A 21 20.00 3.28 16.29
N ARG A 22 21.07 4.11 16.40
CA ARG A 22 22.44 3.59 16.35
C ARG A 22 22.73 2.64 17.51
N ASP A 23 23.73 1.77 17.30
CA ASP A 23 24.28 0.95 18.36
C ASP A 23 25.26 1.79 19.21
N PRO A 24 24.95 2.04 20.49
CA PRO A 24 25.83 2.83 21.35
C PRO A 24 27.17 2.15 21.65
N LEU A 25 27.25 0.81 21.48
CA LEU A 25 28.47 0.04 21.70
C LEU A 25 29.42 0.05 20.49
N HIS A 26 28.88 0.42 19.31
CA HIS A 26 29.61 0.41 18.05
C HIS A 26 29.43 1.72 17.27
N PRO A 27 29.81 2.89 17.86
CA PRO A 27 29.61 4.19 17.20
C PRO A 27 30.43 4.34 15.90
N GLU A 28 31.51 3.58 15.74
CA GLU A 28 32.35 3.56 14.55
C GLU A 28 31.63 3.05 13.29
N LYS A 29 30.52 2.38 13.43
CA LYS A 29 29.70 1.90 12.29
C LYS A 29 28.87 3.00 11.63
N TYR A 30 28.78 4.18 12.24
CA TYR A 30 27.87 5.24 11.82
C TYR A 30 28.63 6.47 11.34
N LEU A 31 28.14 7.09 10.25
CA LEU A 31 28.74 8.27 9.67
C LEU A 31 28.42 9.55 10.47
N GLY A 32 29.29 10.54 10.36
CA GLY A 32 29.07 11.86 10.94
C GLY A 32 29.51 11.95 12.40
N ASN A 33 29.12 13.04 13.06
CA ASN A 33 29.47 13.28 14.44
C ASN A 33 28.37 12.83 15.42
N GLN A 34 28.77 12.63 16.66
CA GLN A 34 27.89 12.11 17.70
C GLN A 34 26.76 13.07 18.08
N GLU A 35 27.01 14.37 17.98
CA GLU A 35 26.04 15.41 18.33
C GLU A 35 24.85 15.42 17.34
N HIS A 36 25.14 15.37 16.03
CA HIS A 36 24.09 15.26 15.00
C HIS A 36 23.23 14.01 15.18
N TRP A 37 23.82 12.88 15.56
CA TRP A 37 23.08 11.67 15.86
C TRP A 37 22.18 11.83 17.07
N ASN A 38 22.68 12.41 18.17
CA ASN A 38 21.89 12.68 19.36
C ASN A 38 20.68 13.55 19.03
N GLN A 39 20.89 14.62 18.27
CA GLN A 39 19.82 15.52 17.85
C GLN A 39 18.78 14.80 16.95
N ALA A 40 19.24 14.07 15.94
CA ALA A 40 18.35 13.36 15.02
C ALA A 40 17.53 12.28 15.75
N GLU A 41 18.15 11.50 16.64
CA GLU A 41 17.43 10.48 17.42
C GLU A 41 16.42 11.11 18.38
N GLU A 42 16.71 12.25 19.00
CA GLU A 42 15.76 12.92 19.89
C GLU A 42 14.58 13.52 19.10
N ILE A 43 14.82 14.11 17.94
CA ILE A 43 13.75 14.56 17.03
C ILE A 43 12.80 13.41 16.69
N LEU A 44 13.32 12.21 16.41
CA LEU A 44 12.46 11.05 16.11
C LEU A 44 11.63 10.62 17.34
N ARG A 45 12.19 10.71 18.55
CA ARG A 45 11.45 10.45 19.80
C ARG A 45 10.35 11.48 20.02
N GLU A 46 10.65 12.76 19.78
CA GLU A 46 9.67 13.85 19.89
C GLU A 46 8.50 13.64 18.92
N ILE A 47 8.79 13.34 17.65
CA ILE A 47 7.75 13.04 16.65
C ILE A 47 6.85 11.88 17.12
N ALA A 48 7.41 10.81 17.68
CA ALA A 48 6.62 9.70 18.18
C ALA A 48 5.73 10.11 19.37
N ARG A 49 6.26 10.92 20.32
CA ARG A 49 5.51 11.44 21.48
C ARG A 49 4.37 12.38 21.05
N GLU A 50 4.64 13.31 20.15
CA GLU A 50 3.65 14.26 19.64
C GLU A 50 2.47 13.56 18.96
N ASN A 51 2.76 12.49 18.21
CA ASN A 51 1.73 11.68 17.57
C ASN A 51 1.05 10.70 18.53
N LYS A 52 1.45 10.66 19.82
CA LYS A 52 0.88 9.79 20.88
C LYS A 52 0.84 8.31 20.48
N ILE A 53 1.88 7.84 19.79
CA ILE A 53 1.98 6.46 19.32
C ILE A 53 2.95 5.71 20.22
N GLU A 54 2.55 4.50 20.61
CA GLU A 54 3.45 3.58 21.26
C GLU A 54 4.54 3.12 20.28
N TYR A 55 5.78 3.20 20.74
CA TYR A 55 6.93 2.79 19.95
C TYR A 55 7.89 1.93 20.75
N ILE A 56 8.69 1.16 20.05
CA ILE A 56 9.81 0.43 20.61
C ILE A 56 11.11 1.05 20.10
N GLU A 57 12.12 1.15 20.94
CA GLU A 57 13.47 1.52 20.50
C GLU A 57 14.25 0.25 20.14
N ALA A 58 14.93 0.29 19.00
CA ALA A 58 15.76 -0.79 18.48
C ALA A 58 17.19 -0.27 18.20
N PRO A 59 18.07 -0.28 19.23
CA PRO A 59 19.48 0.07 19.07
C PRO A 59 20.17 -0.91 18.10
N GLY A 60 20.99 -0.40 17.21
CA GLY A 60 21.70 -1.19 16.20
C GLY A 60 20.97 -1.34 14.87
N GLU A 61 19.69 -0.93 14.78
CA GLU A 61 18.87 -1.06 13.59
C GLU A 61 18.86 0.19 12.69
N ALA A 62 19.55 1.27 13.09
CA ALA A 62 19.71 2.45 12.24
C ALA A 62 20.47 2.13 10.96
N ALA A 63 20.22 2.91 9.91
CA ALA A 63 21.12 2.94 8.77
C ALA A 63 22.46 3.56 9.18
N PHE A 64 23.56 3.22 8.51
CA PHE A 64 24.88 3.74 8.85
C PHE A 64 24.99 5.27 8.72
N TYR A 65 24.05 5.91 8.04
CA TYR A 65 24.00 7.36 7.78
C TYR A 65 22.87 8.09 8.49
N ALA A 66 21.84 7.38 8.98
CA ALA A 66 20.68 8.03 9.58
C ALA A 66 19.87 7.11 10.53
N PRO A 67 19.30 7.66 11.62
CA PRO A 67 18.27 6.98 12.39
C PRO A 67 16.96 6.95 11.60
N LYS A 68 16.03 6.03 11.97
CA LYS A 68 14.82 5.76 11.21
C LYS A 68 13.59 5.62 12.11
N LEU A 69 12.46 6.08 11.57
CA LEU A 69 11.13 5.65 11.97
C LEU A 69 10.73 4.49 11.05
N ASP A 70 10.71 3.27 11.55
CA ASP A 70 10.28 2.09 10.82
C ASP A 70 8.84 1.73 11.20
N PHE A 71 7.98 1.60 10.19
CA PHE A 71 6.59 1.19 10.38
C PHE A 71 6.47 -0.31 10.14
N MET A 72 6.02 -1.01 11.18
CA MET A 72 5.86 -2.45 11.18
C MET A 72 4.39 -2.79 10.99
N ALA A 73 4.02 -3.36 9.85
CA ALA A 73 2.67 -3.86 9.62
C ALA A 73 2.51 -5.28 10.18
N ILE A 74 1.34 -5.55 10.75
CA ILE A 74 0.98 -6.87 11.22
C ILE A 74 0.02 -7.49 10.20
N ASP A 75 0.42 -8.61 9.60
CA ASP A 75 -0.41 -9.33 8.64
C ASP A 75 -1.52 -10.15 9.33
N SER A 76 -2.38 -10.77 8.54
CA SER A 76 -3.48 -11.61 9.03
C SER A 76 -3.03 -12.87 9.79
N LEU A 77 -1.76 -13.25 9.65
CA LEU A 77 -1.13 -14.37 10.35
C LEU A 77 -0.39 -13.93 11.62
N GLY A 78 -0.43 -12.63 11.96
CA GLY A 78 0.25 -12.07 13.14
C GLY A 78 1.75 -11.85 12.96
N ARG A 79 2.29 -11.92 11.72
CA ARG A 79 3.71 -11.66 11.46
C ARG A 79 3.93 -10.17 11.28
N GLU A 80 5.08 -9.69 11.76
CA GLU A 80 5.50 -8.30 11.61
C GLU A 80 6.38 -8.13 10.37
N TRP A 81 6.07 -7.10 9.57
CA TRP A 81 6.81 -6.73 8.38
C TRP A 81 7.17 -5.25 8.42
N GLN A 82 8.44 -4.93 8.25
CA GLN A 82 8.86 -3.55 8.02
C GLN A 82 8.40 -3.15 6.60
N VAL A 83 7.42 -2.28 6.54
CA VAL A 83 6.72 -1.94 5.30
C VAL A 83 6.95 -0.51 4.85
N ALA A 84 7.21 0.41 5.78
CA ALA A 84 7.52 1.80 5.47
C ALA A 84 8.64 2.30 6.39
N THR A 85 9.32 3.35 5.96
CA THR A 85 10.38 4.00 6.75
C THR A 85 10.44 5.50 6.44
N ILE A 86 10.78 6.28 7.45
CA ILE A 86 11.17 7.68 7.34
C ILE A 86 12.54 7.83 8.01
N GLN A 87 13.50 8.39 7.31
CA GLN A 87 14.89 8.55 7.77
C GLN A 87 15.25 10.03 7.81
N LEU A 88 15.88 10.46 8.90
CA LEU A 88 16.36 11.82 9.06
C LEU A 88 17.87 11.83 8.81
N ASP A 89 18.27 12.19 7.60
CA ASP A 89 19.66 12.16 7.15
C ASP A 89 20.31 13.54 7.25
N VAL A 90 21.20 13.67 8.18
CA VAL A 90 22.01 14.87 8.43
C VAL A 90 23.44 14.74 7.88
N ASN A 91 23.80 13.60 7.29
CA ASN A 91 25.17 13.27 6.90
C ASN A 91 25.40 13.34 5.38
N MET A 92 24.53 12.72 4.59
CA MET A 92 24.70 12.63 3.14
C MET A 92 24.59 13.98 2.43
N PRO A 93 23.69 14.91 2.84
CA PRO A 93 23.65 16.24 2.21
C PRO A 93 24.98 16.96 2.22
N GLY A 94 25.73 16.92 3.31
CA GLY A 94 27.06 17.53 3.42
C GLY A 94 28.07 16.88 2.46
N ARG A 95 28.00 15.56 2.24
CA ARG A 95 28.86 14.83 1.29
C ARG A 95 28.62 15.21 -0.16
N PHE A 96 27.38 15.58 -0.48
CA PHE A 96 27.00 16.03 -1.83
C PHE A 96 27.01 17.54 -1.98
N ASN A 97 27.47 18.29 -0.94
CA ASN A 97 27.45 19.75 -0.91
C ASN A 97 26.07 20.36 -1.23
N LEU A 98 25.01 19.72 -0.74
CA LEU A 98 23.66 20.20 -0.93
C LEU A 98 23.37 21.36 0.03
N THR A 99 22.91 22.48 -0.54
CA THR A 99 22.62 23.71 0.21
C THR A 99 21.29 24.30 -0.23
N CYS A 100 20.66 25.07 0.65
CA CYS A 100 19.55 25.96 0.34
C CYS A 100 19.95 27.42 0.64
N ILE A 101 19.09 28.35 0.29
CA ILE A 101 19.18 29.74 0.73
C ILE A 101 18.23 29.90 1.90
N ASN A 102 18.74 30.31 3.06
CA ASN A 102 17.95 30.53 4.26
C ASN A 102 17.19 31.86 4.21
N GLU A 103 16.43 32.15 5.25
CA GLU A 103 15.61 33.38 5.38
C GLU A 103 16.44 34.68 5.30
N ASN A 104 17.71 34.62 5.64
CA ASN A 104 18.64 35.76 5.59
C ASN A 104 19.31 35.92 4.20
N GLY A 105 19.01 35.06 3.23
CA GLY A 105 19.66 35.07 1.90
C GLY A 105 21.05 34.41 1.89
N GLU A 106 21.41 33.66 2.92
CA GLU A 106 22.71 32.98 3.02
C GLU A 106 22.62 31.51 2.63
N LYS A 107 23.74 30.94 2.17
CA LYS A 107 23.82 29.51 1.91
C LYS A 107 23.88 28.72 3.21
N GLU A 108 23.00 27.76 3.34
CA GLU A 108 22.88 26.84 4.49
C GLU A 108 22.87 25.39 4.03
N GLY A 109 23.48 24.46 4.81
CA GLY A 109 23.38 23.03 4.57
C GLY A 109 21.95 22.53 4.78
N ILE A 110 21.51 21.62 3.95
CA ILE A 110 20.17 21.00 4.10
C ILE A 110 20.21 19.76 4.98
N VAL A 111 19.06 19.42 5.55
CA VAL A 111 18.74 18.09 6.07
C VAL A 111 17.89 17.35 5.03
N MET A 112 18.13 16.06 4.86
CA MET A 112 17.39 15.24 3.90
C MET A 112 16.46 14.26 4.63
N ILE A 113 15.24 14.19 4.16
CA ILE A 113 14.28 13.20 4.65
C ILE A 113 14.06 12.17 3.55
N HIS A 114 14.44 10.92 3.83
CA HIS A 114 14.14 9.79 2.98
C HIS A 114 12.84 9.17 3.44
N ALA A 115 11.92 8.89 2.51
CA ALA A 115 10.67 8.23 2.82
C ALA A 115 10.40 7.10 1.84
N ALA A 116 10.13 5.90 2.36
CA ALA A 116 9.66 4.77 1.61
C ALA A 116 8.30 4.34 2.17
N ILE A 117 7.26 4.36 1.33
CA ILE A 117 5.89 4.07 1.79
C ILE A 117 5.58 2.58 1.72
N MET A 118 5.95 1.92 0.62
CA MET A 118 5.70 0.48 0.43
C MET A 118 6.96 -0.38 0.64
N GLY A 119 8.11 0.24 0.90
CA GLY A 119 9.40 -0.45 0.90
C GLY A 119 9.71 -1.00 -0.49
N SER A 120 9.98 -2.31 -0.63
CA SER A 120 10.07 -2.96 -1.93
C SER A 120 8.69 -3.38 -2.41
N ILE A 121 8.40 -3.13 -3.70
CA ILE A 121 7.10 -3.45 -4.30
C ILE A 121 6.84 -4.96 -4.28
N GLU A 122 7.85 -5.79 -4.46
CA GLU A 122 7.74 -7.24 -4.45
C GLU A 122 7.35 -7.77 -3.06
N ARG A 123 7.98 -7.23 -2.00
CA ARG A 123 7.64 -7.57 -0.62
C ARG A 123 6.24 -7.10 -0.26
N PHE A 124 5.90 -5.87 -0.65
CA PHE A 124 4.55 -5.35 -0.43
C PHE A 124 3.49 -6.23 -1.09
N LEU A 125 3.67 -6.60 -2.36
CA LEU A 125 2.76 -7.49 -3.08
C LEU A 125 2.64 -8.86 -2.38
N SER A 126 3.75 -9.46 -1.96
CA SER A 126 3.75 -10.71 -1.22
C SER A 126 2.91 -10.61 0.07
N VAL A 127 3.17 -9.59 0.87
CA VAL A 127 2.48 -9.37 2.16
C VAL A 127 0.98 -9.14 1.94
N ILE A 128 0.60 -8.31 0.96
CA ILE A 128 -0.81 -7.94 0.74
C ILE A 128 -1.62 -9.06 0.11
N ILE A 129 -1.02 -9.89 -0.75
CA ILE A 129 -1.66 -11.08 -1.30
C ILE A 129 -2.02 -12.06 -0.19
N GLU A 130 -1.09 -12.32 0.74
CA GLU A 130 -1.35 -13.17 1.89
C GLU A 130 -2.34 -12.54 2.86
N HIS A 131 -2.21 -11.24 3.15
CA HIS A 131 -3.09 -10.52 4.07
C HIS A 131 -4.56 -10.63 3.68
N PHE A 132 -4.87 -10.43 2.40
CA PHE A 132 -6.21 -10.57 1.85
C PHE A 132 -6.56 -11.99 1.38
N ALA A 133 -5.63 -12.93 1.47
CA ALA A 133 -5.77 -14.25 0.87
C ALA A 133 -6.23 -14.17 -0.60
N GLY A 134 -5.77 -13.18 -1.34
CA GLY A 134 -6.15 -12.87 -2.72
C GLY A 134 -7.51 -12.16 -2.89
N ALA A 135 -8.30 -12.01 -1.82
CA ALA A 135 -9.60 -11.31 -1.88
C ALA A 135 -9.44 -9.80 -1.65
N PHE A 136 -8.74 -9.15 -2.55
CA PHE A 136 -8.41 -7.71 -2.44
C PHE A 136 -9.65 -6.83 -2.25
N PRO A 137 -9.52 -5.67 -1.57
CA PRO A 137 -10.56 -4.66 -1.58
C PRO A 137 -10.81 -4.17 -3.01
N TYR A 138 -12.02 -3.67 -3.27
CA TYR A 138 -12.47 -3.30 -4.62
C TYR A 138 -11.47 -2.41 -5.37
N TRP A 139 -10.97 -1.36 -4.72
CA TRP A 139 -10.05 -0.40 -5.33
C TRP A 139 -8.71 -1.01 -5.78
N LEU A 140 -8.26 -2.08 -5.11
CA LEU A 140 -6.99 -2.77 -5.38
C LEU A 140 -7.16 -4.00 -6.29
N SER A 141 -8.38 -4.50 -6.48
CA SER A 141 -8.64 -5.69 -7.29
C SER A 141 -8.23 -5.46 -8.76
N PRO A 142 -7.38 -6.32 -9.36
CA PRO A 142 -7.00 -6.21 -10.78
C PRO A 142 -8.22 -6.24 -11.72
N VAL A 143 -9.17 -7.12 -11.44
CA VAL A 143 -10.49 -7.18 -12.05
C VAL A 143 -11.52 -6.84 -10.98
N GLN A 144 -12.27 -5.76 -11.19
CA GLN A 144 -13.26 -5.28 -10.22
C GLN A 144 -14.64 -5.87 -10.47
N VAL A 145 -14.95 -6.05 -11.75
CA VAL A 145 -16.23 -6.59 -12.21
C VAL A 145 -15.98 -7.61 -13.32
N LYS A 146 -16.62 -8.77 -13.25
CA LYS A 146 -16.64 -9.74 -14.34
C LYS A 146 -18.07 -9.89 -14.85
N ILE A 147 -18.26 -9.68 -16.15
CA ILE A 147 -19.56 -9.82 -16.81
C ILE A 147 -19.66 -11.22 -17.39
N LEU A 148 -20.75 -11.92 -17.04
CA LEU A 148 -21.04 -13.29 -17.42
C LEU A 148 -22.31 -13.31 -18.26
N THR A 149 -22.25 -13.80 -19.50
CA THR A 149 -23.42 -14.01 -20.34
C THR A 149 -23.96 -15.43 -20.22
N VAL A 150 -25.27 -15.57 -20.20
CA VAL A 150 -25.96 -16.87 -20.16
C VAL A 150 -25.88 -17.55 -21.55
N ASN A 151 -25.97 -16.77 -22.62
CA ASN A 151 -25.84 -17.23 -24.01
C ASN A 151 -25.39 -16.08 -24.92
N ASP A 152 -25.11 -16.39 -26.19
CA ASP A 152 -24.57 -15.43 -27.17
C ASP A 152 -25.58 -14.33 -27.57
N LYS A 153 -26.91 -14.57 -27.44
CA LYS A 153 -27.94 -13.62 -27.84
C LYS A 153 -27.88 -12.32 -27.03
N VAL A 154 -27.34 -12.36 -25.81
CA VAL A 154 -27.28 -11.20 -24.91
C VAL A 154 -25.97 -10.43 -24.99
N GLU A 155 -25.07 -10.85 -25.87
CA GLU A 155 -23.71 -10.30 -25.97
C GLU A 155 -23.69 -8.80 -26.29
N THR A 156 -24.60 -8.36 -27.18
CA THR A 156 -24.70 -6.94 -27.55
C THR A 156 -24.98 -6.06 -26.32
N TYR A 157 -25.97 -6.43 -25.54
CA TYR A 157 -26.31 -5.73 -24.30
C TYR A 157 -25.16 -5.78 -23.27
N ALA A 158 -24.50 -6.94 -23.16
CA ALA A 158 -23.33 -7.06 -22.28
C ALA A 158 -22.22 -6.08 -22.66
N LYS A 159 -21.93 -5.91 -23.96
CA LYS A 159 -20.94 -4.96 -24.46
C LYS A 159 -21.30 -3.50 -24.16
N GLU A 160 -22.59 -3.14 -24.20
CA GLU A 160 -23.06 -1.81 -23.79
C GLU A 160 -22.78 -1.55 -22.28
N ILE A 161 -23.02 -2.55 -21.44
CA ILE A 161 -22.74 -2.45 -20.00
C ILE A 161 -21.23 -2.35 -19.75
N ILE A 162 -20.40 -3.15 -20.45
CA ILE A 162 -18.95 -3.08 -20.39
C ILE A 162 -18.46 -1.67 -20.73
N ALA A 163 -18.96 -1.11 -21.83
CA ALA A 163 -18.57 0.24 -22.25
C ALA A 163 -18.85 1.30 -21.17
N LYS A 164 -20.01 1.19 -20.49
CA LYS A 164 -20.37 2.10 -19.40
C LYS A 164 -19.44 1.93 -18.19
N LEU A 165 -19.09 0.69 -17.83
CA LEU A 165 -18.18 0.42 -16.71
C LEU A 165 -16.77 0.91 -17.00
N LEU A 166 -16.25 0.67 -18.20
CA LEU A 166 -14.92 1.16 -18.62
C LEU A 166 -14.87 2.69 -18.67
N ALA A 167 -15.97 3.35 -19.13
CA ALA A 167 -16.07 4.80 -19.11
C ALA A 167 -16.08 5.40 -17.69
N ALA A 168 -16.43 4.59 -16.68
CA ALA A 168 -16.37 4.93 -15.26
C ALA A 168 -15.08 4.45 -14.58
N ASP A 169 -14.02 4.14 -15.33
CA ASP A 169 -12.72 3.62 -14.85
C ASP A 169 -12.82 2.32 -14.03
N ILE A 170 -13.85 1.51 -14.29
CA ILE A 170 -14.02 0.22 -13.62
C ILE A 170 -13.31 -0.87 -14.45
N ARG A 171 -12.33 -1.53 -13.87
CA ARG A 171 -11.57 -2.64 -14.50
C ARG A 171 -12.48 -3.85 -14.64
N THR A 172 -12.90 -4.11 -15.89
CA THR A 172 -13.94 -5.09 -16.22
C THR A 172 -13.38 -6.19 -17.11
N GLU A 173 -13.73 -7.43 -16.79
CA GLU A 173 -13.48 -8.61 -17.61
C GLU A 173 -14.79 -9.16 -18.18
N PHE A 174 -14.76 -9.72 -19.38
CA PHE A 174 -15.91 -10.28 -20.06
C PHE A 174 -15.74 -11.78 -20.28
N ASP A 175 -16.67 -12.59 -19.75
CA ASP A 175 -16.73 -14.03 -19.97
C ASP A 175 -17.92 -14.38 -20.86
N ASN A 176 -17.68 -14.46 -22.16
CA ASN A 176 -18.64 -14.88 -23.18
C ASN A 176 -18.42 -16.32 -23.65
N ARG A 177 -17.63 -17.12 -22.93
CA ARG A 177 -17.38 -18.52 -23.31
C ARG A 177 -18.70 -19.30 -23.37
N ASN A 178 -18.75 -20.30 -24.25
CA ASN A 178 -19.88 -21.22 -24.32
C ASN A 178 -19.80 -22.27 -23.19
N GLU A 179 -20.08 -21.83 -21.97
CA GLU A 179 -20.06 -22.60 -20.73
C GLU A 179 -21.29 -22.34 -19.89
N SER A 180 -21.66 -23.26 -19.00
CA SER A 180 -22.80 -23.05 -18.12
C SER A 180 -22.57 -21.84 -17.21
N ILE A 181 -23.64 -21.07 -16.96
CA ILE A 181 -23.55 -19.89 -16.08
C ILE A 181 -23.08 -20.25 -14.67
N GLY A 182 -23.46 -21.41 -14.16
CA GLY A 182 -23.00 -21.91 -12.86
C GLY A 182 -21.50 -22.13 -12.81
N LYS A 183 -20.87 -22.62 -13.90
CA LYS A 183 -19.41 -22.78 -14.01
C LYS A 183 -18.74 -21.42 -14.04
N LYS A 184 -19.20 -20.47 -14.86
CA LYS A 184 -18.67 -19.11 -14.94
C LYS A 184 -18.72 -18.38 -13.59
N ILE A 185 -19.85 -18.50 -12.87
CA ILE A 185 -20.00 -17.92 -11.51
C ILE A 185 -18.97 -18.53 -10.56
N ARG A 186 -18.86 -19.86 -10.52
CA ARG A 186 -17.92 -20.57 -9.66
C ARG A 186 -16.48 -20.15 -9.93
N GLU A 187 -16.08 -20.05 -11.19
CA GLU A 187 -14.73 -19.63 -11.57
C GLU A 187 -14.47 -18.19 -11.14
N GLY A 188 -15.39 -17.25 -11.40
CA GLY A 188 -15.26 -15.87 -10.94
C GLY A 188 -15.18 -15.73 -9.41
N GLN A 189 -15.89 -16.60 -8.66
CA GLN A 189 -15.77 -16.67 -7.20
C GLN A 189 -14.40 -17.23 -6.76
N MET A 190 -13.88 -18.24 -7.45
CA MET A 190 -12.55 -18.79 -7.17
C MET A 190 -11.43 -17.76 -7.45
N GLU A 191 -11.60 -16.93 -8.47
CA GLU A 191 -10.72 -15.80 -8.80
C GLU A 191 -10.88 -14.64 -7.81
N LYS A 192 -11.83 -14.73 -6.87
CA LYS A 192 -12.12 -13.73 -5.82
C LYS A 192 -12.45 -12.34 -6.35
N ILE A 193 -13.08 -12.30 -7.54
CA ILE A 193 -13.52 -11.05 -8.14
C ILE A 193 -14.60 -10.40 -7.27
N PRO A 194 -14.53 -9.09 -6.99
CA PRO A 194 -15.47 -8.41 -6.10
C PRO A 194 -16.92 -8.51 -6.53
N TYR A 195 -17.20 -8.30 -7.83
CA TYR A 195 -18.56 -8.31 -8.37
C TYR A 195 -18.66 -9.12 -9.65
N LEU A 196 -19.68 -9.96 -9.73
CA LEU A 196 -20.07 -10.67 -10.94
C LEU A 196 -21.40 -10.07 -11.43
N ILE A 197 -21.44 -9.67 -12.69
CA ILE A 197 -22.69 -9.21 -13.35
C ILE A 197 -23.16 -10.33 -14.27
N ILE A 198 -24.35 -10.84 -14.02
CA ILE A 198 -24.95 -11.90 -14.81
C ILE A 198 -25.99 -11.27 -15.75
N ILE A 199 -25.87 -11.58 -17.04
CA ILE A 199 -26.76 -11.09 -18.09
C ILE A 199 -27.39 -12.26 -18.83
N GLY A 200 -28.69 -12.36 -18.71
CA GLY A 200 -29.55 -13.28 -19.46
C GLY A 200 -30.64 -12.52 -20.23
N GLU A 201 -31.52 -13.24 -20.90
CA GLU A 201 -32.64 -12.67 -21.70
C GLU A 201 -33.59 -11.82 -20.84
N LYS A 202 -33.74 -12.17 -19.55
CA LYS A 202 -34.56 -11.43 -18.60
C LYS A 202 -34.00 -10.04 -18.31
N GLU A 203 -32.70 -9.97 -18.09
CA GLU A 203 -32.00 -8.70 -17.84
C GLU A 203 -32.09 -7.80 -19.07
N VAL A 204 -31.88 -8.33 -20.26
CA VAL A 204 -32.04 -7.62 -21.54
C VAL A 204 -33.43 -7.07 -21.70
N GLY A 205 -34.46 -7.92 -21.48
CA GLY A 205 -35.89 -7.55 -21.66
C GLY A 205 -36.32 -6.43 -20.70
N ASN A 206 -35.77 -6.40 -19.50
CA ASN A 206 -36.06 -5.39 -18.46
C ASN A 206 -35.14 -4.19 -18.46
N GLY A 207 -34.08 -4.19 -19.25
CA GLY A 207 -33.03 -3.14 -19.22
C GLY A 207 -32.27 -3.09 -17.89
N THR A 208 -32.10 -4.24 -17.21
CA THR A 208 -31.45 -4.36 -15.89
C THR A 208 -30.21 -5.23 -15.92
N ILE A 209 -29.49 -5.31 -14.80
CA ILE A 209 -28.38 -6.23 -14.58
C ILE A 209 -28.62 -6.99 -13.25
N SER A 210 -28.19 -8.25 -13.19
CA SER A 210 -28.12 -9.00 -11.92
C SER A 210 -26.70 -8.95 -11.39
N VAL A 211 -26.52 -8.34 -10.21
CA VAL A 211 -25.22 -8.20 -9.57
C VAL A 211 -25.11 -9.17 -8.41
N ARG A 212 -23.99 -9.87 -8.36
CA ARG A 212 -23.61 -10.73 -7.26
C ARG A 212 -22.28 -10.27 -6.69
N ASP A 213 -22.23 -10.06 -5.40
CA ASP A 213 -20.98 -9.73 -4.72
C ASP A 213 -20.21 -11.01 -4.34
N ARG A 214 -19.02 -10.83 -3.77
CA ARG A 214 -18.13 -11.92 -3.37
C ARG A 214 -18.71 -12.79 -2.25
N ALA A 215 -19.58 -12.24 -1.42
CA ALA A 215 -20.20 -12.95 -0.30
C ALA A 215 -21.36 -13.86 -0.74
N GLY A 216 -21.94 -13.61 -1.93
CA GLY A 216 -22.95 -14.47 -2.58
C GLY A 216 -24.22 -13.78 -2.98
#